data_854fb9c25c110e0cf494228754ada50c
#
_entry.id   854fb9c25c110e0cf494228754ada50c
#
_cell.length_a   1.000
_cell.length_b   1.000
_cell.length_c   1.000
_cell.angle_alpha   90.00
_cell.angle_beta   90.00
_cell.angle_gamma   90.00
#
_symmetry.space_group_name_H-M   'P 1'
#
loop_
_entity.id
_entity.type
_entity.pdbx_description
1 polymer ?
#
loop_
_entity_poly.entity_id
_entity_poly.type
_entity_poly.pdbx_seq_one_letter_code
_entity_poly.pdbx_strand_id
1 'polypeptide(L)'
;MSTRVPISIEGNLVADPDYGESQNGTKFAKFTVAVTDRKQVDGKWVDGDTQYHRTTVFGRTAENVRASLAKGDTVIVNGNLEFRHWTDQATGEPRAATEVVADSVGPSLRYTTAEVSRRAPKADGPGASATGPVSTRVAQQTASLA
;
A
#
# COMPACT_ATOMS: atom_id res chain seq x y z
N MET A 1 19.76 2.15 -17.64
CA MET A 1 19.74 2.69 -16.29
C MET A 1 18.32 3.14 -15.95
N SER A 2 17.68 2.49 -15.01
CA SER A 2 16.33 2.88 -14.66
C SER A 2 16.35 4.11 -13.76
N THR A 3 15.60 5.12 -14.15
CA THR A 3 15.43 6.30 -13.33
C THR A 3 14.36 6.02 -12.29
N ARG A 4 14.72 6.05 -11.04
CA ARG A 4 13.77 5.85 -9.95
C ARG A 4 13.30 7.20 -9.42
N VAL A 5 12.01 7.34 -9.32
CA VAL A 5 11.40 8.52 -8.72
C VAL A 5 10.73 8.08 -7.42
N PRO A 6 11.34 8.37 -6.28
CA PRO A 6 10.71 8.00 -5.00
C PRO A 6 9.40 8.73 -4.84
N ILE A 7 8.40 8.03 -4.32
CA ILE A 7 7.09 8.61 -4.11
C ILE A 7 6.49 8.05 -2.82
N SER A 8 5.79 8.93 -2.12
CA SER A 8 5.04 8.57 -0.93
C SER A 8 3.64 9.15 -1.10
N ILE A 9 2.63 8.30 -0.97
CA ILE A 9 1.24 8.72 -1.12
C ILE A 9 0.42 8.21 0.05
N GLU A 10 -0.65 8.93 0.34
CA GLU A 10 -1.66 8.51 1.30
C GLU A 10 -3.02 8.72 0.68
N GLY A 11 -3.85 7.70 0.72
CA GLY A 11 -5.18 7.79 0.15
C GLY A 11 -5.98 6.53 0.44
N ASN A 12 -7.12 6.42 -0.21
CA ASN A 12 -8.06 5.34 0.05
C ASN A 12 -8.02 4.30 -1.05
N LEU A 13 -8.15 3.03 -0.65
CA LEU A 13 -8.29 1.96 -1.62
C LEU A 13 -9.66 2.03 -2.28
N VAL A 14 -9.67 2.01 -3.61
CA VAL A 14 -10.93 2.09 -4.37
C VAL A 14 -11.61 0.72 -4.50
N ALA A 15 -10.87 -0.35 -4.26
CA ALA A 15 -11.36 -1.73 -4.33
C ALA A 15 -10.44 -2.61 -3.50
N ASP A 16 -10.87 -3.85 -3.26
CA ASP A 16 -10.01 -4.81 -2.59
C ASP A 16 -8.77 -5.08 -3.43
N PRO A 17 -7.61 -5.32 -2.79
CA PRO A 17 -6.41 -5.66 -3.54
C PRO A 17 -6.59 -6.91 -4.38
N ASP A 18 -6.07 -6.87 -5.59
CA ASP A 18 -6.12 -7.98 -6.53
C ASP A 18 -4.83 -8.77 -6.41
N TYR A 19 -4.93 -9.96 -5.84
CA TYR A 19 -3.77 -10.80 -5.53
C TYR A 19 -3.62 -11.88 -6.58
N GLY A 20 -2.39 -12.15 -6.96
CA GLY A 20 -2.09 -13.19 -7.92
C GLY A 20 -0.67 -13.70 -7.81
N GLU A 21 -0.35 -14.63 -8.71
CA GLU A 21 0.97 -15.21 -8.79
C GLU A 21 1.38 -15.23 -10.25
N SER A 22 2.58 -14.76 -10.53
CA SER A 22 3.10 -14.75 -11.88
C SER A 22 3.54 -16.16 -12.30
N GLN A 23 3.82 -16.32 -13.60
CA GLN A 23 4.30 -17.60 -14.12
C GLN A 23 5.60 -18.06 -13.47
N ASN A 24 6.38 -17.12 -12.98
CA ASN A 24 7.64 -17.42 -12.31
C ASN A 24 7.46 -17.74 -10.83
N GLY A 25 6.23 -17.79 -10.34
CA GLY A 25 5.96 -18.05 -8.95
C GLY A 25 6.07 -16.83 -8.06
N THR A 26 6.22 -15.63 -8.62
CA THR A 26 6.27 -14.40 -7.85
C THR A 26 4.87 -13.96 -7.48
N LYS A 27 4.64 -13.78 -6.19
CA LYS A 27 3.35 -13.29 -5.70
C LYS A 27 3.30 -11.78 -5.84
N PHE A 28 2.13 -11.28 -6.19
CA PHE A 28 1.93 -9.84 -6.33
C PHE A 28 0.52 -9.46 -5.90
N ALA A 29 0.37 -8.21 -5.50
CA ALA A 29 -0.95 -7.62 -5.27
C ALA A 29 -0.98 -6.26 -5.96
N LYS A 30 -2.09 -6.00 -6.61
CA LYS A 30 -2.32 -4.73 -7.29
C LYS A 30 -3.54 -4.06 -6.69
N PHE A 31 -3.41 -2.76 -6.46
CA PHE A 31 -4.51 -1.98 -5.93
C PHE A 31 -4.36 -0.54 -6.39
N THR A 32 -5.46 0.18 -6.36
CA THR A 32 -5.49 1.58 -6.75
C THR A 32 -5.78 2.43 -5.53
N VAL A 33 -4.95 3.45 -5.33
CA VAL A 33 -5.07 4.39 -4.24
C VAL A 33 -5.63 5.70 -4.78
N ALA A 34 -6.74 6.14 -4.25
CA ALA A 34 -7.34 7.41 -4.63
C ALA A 34 -6.85 8.49 -3.68
N VAL A 35 -6.14 9.46 -4.22
CA VAL A 35 -5.64 10.61 -3.47
C VAL A 35 -6.46 11.82 -3.88
N THR A 36 -7.19 12.38 -2.92
CA THR A 36 -8.07 13.51 -3.18
C THR A 36 -7.47 14.75 -2.54
N ASP A 37 -7.26 15.76 -3.36
CA ASP A 37 -6.86 17.07 -2.87
C ASP A 37 -8.00 17.74 -2.14
N ARG A 38 -7.69 18.36 -1.03
CA ARG A 38 -8.69 19.16 -0.31
C ARG A 38 -8.28 20.60 -0.40
N LYS A 39 -9.22 21.43 -0.82
CA LYS A 39 -9.00 22.85 -0.99
C LYS A 39 -9.88 23.63 -0.03
N GLN A 40 -9.38 24.76 0.42
CA GLN A 40 -10.16 25.66 1.23
C GLN A 40 -10.77 26.73 0.33
N VAL A 41 -12.09 26.76 0.27
CA VAL A 41 -12.85 27.74 -0.51
C VAL A 41 -13.82 28.42 0.43
N ASP A 42 -13.71 29.74 0.54
CA ASP A 42 -14.54 30.56 1.41
C ASP A 42 -14.58 30.06 2.86
N GLY A 43 -13.40 29.62 3.35
CA GLY A 43 -13.26 29.13 4.72
C GLY A 43 -13.74 27.70 4.93
N LYS A 44 -14.25 27.06 3.91
CA LYS A 44 -14.74 25.67 4.02
C LYS A 44 -13.82 24.73 3.24
N TRP A 45 -13.64 23.54 3.79
CA TRP A 45 -12.88 22.49 3.11
C TRP A 45 -13.77 21.79 2.11
N VAL A 46 -13.34 21.78 0.87
CA VAL A 46 -14.03 21.07 -0.21
C VAL A 46 -13.07 20.10 -0.87
N ASP A 47 -13.63 19.02 -1.41
CA ASP A 47 -12.82 18.05 -2.13
C ASP A 47 -12.47 18.62 -3.50
N GLY A 48 -11.20 18.53 -3.85
CA GLY A 48 -10.72 18.89 -5.17
C GLY A 48 -10.65 17.67 -6.07
N ASP A 49 -9.69 17.71 -6.98
CA ASP A 49 -9.50 16.62 -7.93
C ASP A 49 -8.98 15.37 -7.22
N THR A 50 -9.42 14.21 -7.71
CA THR A 50 -8.92 12.92 -7.23
C THR A 50 -7.99 12.33 -8.26
N GLN A 51 -6.84 11.88 -7.80
CA GLN A 51 -5.89 11.16 -8.65
C GLN A 51 -5.83 9.71 -8.20
N TYR A 52 -5.78 8.82 -9.18
CA TYR A 52 -5.76 7.39 -8.94
C TYR A 52 -4.37 6.86 -9.25
N HIS A 53 -3.75 6.25 -8.25
CA HIS A 53 -2.41 5.69 -8.39
C HIS A 53 -2.46 4.18 -8.36
N ARG A 54 -2.16 3.57 -9.48
CA ARG A 54 -2.02 2.12 -9.54
C ARG A 54 -0.75 1.71 -8.81
N THR A 55 -0.89 0.77 -7.91
CA THR A 55 0.20 0.35 -7.05
C THR A 55 0.34 -1.16 -7.12
N THR A 56 1.57 -1.62 -7.18
CA THR A 56 1.89 -3.04 -7.19
C THR A 56 2.90 -3.33 -6.10
N VAL A 57 2.68 -4.42 -5.38
CA VAL A 57 3.61 -4.94 -4.39
C VAL A 57 3.90 -6.40 -4.71
N PHE A 58 5.06 -6.87 -4.29
CA PHE A 58 5.52 -8.22 -4.61
C PHE A 58 5.90 -8.98 -3.36
N GLY A 59 5.88 -10.31 -3.48
CA GLY A 59 6.39 -11.21 -2.46
C GLY A 59 5.55 -11.21 -1.20
N ARG A 60 6.23 -11.25 -0.07
CA ARG A 60 5.55 -11.30 1.23
C ARG A 60 4.70 -10.06 1.48
N THR A 61 5.14 -8.91 1.01
CA THR A 61 4.36 -7.68 1.13
C THR A 61 3.01 -7.84 0.46
N ALA A 62 2.96 -8.50 -0.69
CA ALA A 62 1.70 -8.75 -1.39
C ALA A 62 0.77 -9.63 -0.56
N GLU A 63 1.30 -10.67 0.06
CA GLU A 63 0.50 -11.53 0.94
C GLU A 63 -0.05 -10.76 2.12
N ASN A 64 0.77 -9.92 2.73
CA ASN A 64 0.36 -9.13 3.89
C ASN A 64 -0.68 -8.09 3.51
N VAL A 65 -0.54 -7.47 2.35
CA VAL A 65 -1.53 -6.50 1.85
C VAL A 65 -2.87 -7.18 1.65
N ARG A 66 -2.87 -8.35 1.01
CA ARG A 66 -4.10 -9.10 0.79
C ARG A 66 -4.79 -9.45 2.11
N ALA A 67 -4.02 -9.82 3.12
CA ALA A 67 -4.56 -10.24 4.40
C ALA A 67 -5.05 -9.08 5.25
N SER A 68 -4.56 -7.86 4.99
CA SER A 68 -4.75 -6.74 5.91
C SER A 68 -5.62 -5.62 5.38
N LEU A 69 -5.66 -5.41 4.07
CA LEU A 69 -6.28 -4.23 3.49
C LEU A 69 -7.50 -4.58 2.65
N ALA A 70 -8.47 -3.68 2.67
CA ALA A 70 -9.72 -3.86 1.94
C ALA A 70 -10.16 -2.52 1.37
N LYS A 71 -11.13 -2.58 0.49
CA LYS A 71 -11.74 -1.39 -0.11
C LYS A 71 -12.15 -0.39 0.96
N GLY A 72 -11.81 0.85 0.76
CA GLY A 72 -12.14 1.94 1.65
C GLY A 72 -11.10 2.24 2.71
N ASP A 73 -10.11 1.37 2.89
CA ASP A 73 -9.05 1.62 3.87
C ASP A 73 -8.16 2.77 3.42
N THR A 74 -7.79 3.62 4.37
CA THR A 74 -6.80 4.66 4.11
C THR A 74 -5.42 4.08 4.33
N VAL A 75 -4.57 4.19 3.32
CA VAL A 75 -3.24 3.57 3.34
C VAL A 75 -2.16 4.57 3.03
N ILE A 76 -0.96 4.28 3.52
CA ILE A 76 0.26 4.99 3.18
C ILE A 76 1.10 4.05 2.34
N VAL A 77 1.61 4.55 1.23
CA VAL A 77 2.41 3.77 0.29
C VAL A 77 3.72 4.48 0.04
N ASN A 78 4.81 3.77 0.21
CA ASN A 78 6.14 4.26 -0.14
C ASN A 78 6.74 3.36 -1.21
N GLY A 79 7.29 3.96 -2.23
CA GLY A 79 7.91 3.19 -3.30
C GLY A 79 8.49 4.08 -4.36
N ASN A 80 8.47 3.59 -5.58
CA ASN A 80 9.03 4.29 -6.73
C ASN A 80 8.00 4.34 -7.84
N LEU A 81 7.99 5.46 -8.52
CA LEU A 81 7.14 5.65 -9.68
C LEU A 81 7.84 5.03 -10.88
N GLU A 82 7.14 4.18 -11.61
CA GLU A 82 7.64 3.59 -12.84
C GLU A 82 6.81 4.07 -14.01
N PHE A 83 7.48 4.35 -15.10
CA PHE A 83 6.87 4.79 -16.33
C PHE A 83 6.87 3.62 -17.31
N ARG A 84 5.70 3.28 -17.84
CA ARG A 84 5.57 2.23 -18.84
C ARG A 84 5.16 2.83 -20.15
N HIS A 85 5.79 2.37 -21.22
CA HIS A 85 5.47 2.79 -22.57
C HIS A 85 5.20 1.55 -23.40
N TRP A 86 4.13 1.57 -24.16
CA TRP A 86 3.82 0.49 -25.07
C TRP A 86 3.05 1.06 -26.26
N THR A 87 2.93 0.25 -27.29
CA THR A 87 2.16 0.62 -28.47
C THR A 87 0.84 -0.13 -28.44
N ASP A 88 -0.26 0.59 -28.57
CA ASP A 88 -1.58 -0.02 -28.66
C ASP A 88 -1.69 -0.75 -29.98
N GLN A 89 -1.86 -2.08 -29.93
CA GLN A 89 -1.89 -2.88 -31.12
C GLN A 89 -3.14 -2.66 -31.97
N ALA A 90 -4.22 -2.21 -31.35
CA ALA A 90 -5.47 -1.95 -32.06
C ALA A 90 -5.43 -0.64 -32.85
N THR A 91 -4.76 0.37 -32.34
CA THR A 91 -4.74 1.73 -32.98
C THR A 91 -3.36 2.11 -33.49
N GLY A 92 -2.29 1.42 -33.07
CA GLY A 92 -0.93 1.78 -33.41
C GLY A 92 -0.43 2.99 -32.67
N GLU A 93 -1.19 3.53 -31.74
CA GLU A 93 -0.80 4.72 -31.00
C GLU A 93 0.13 4.40 -29.84
N PRO A 94 1.11 5.25 -29.55
CA PRO A 94 1.93 5.08 -28.38
C PRO A 94 1.10 5.37 -27.12
N ARG A 95 1.25 4.52 -26.11
CA ARG A 95 0.60 4.67 -24.81
C ARG A 95 1.62 4.77 -23.73
N ALA A 96 1.28 5.49 -22.69
CA ALA A 96 2.14 5.62 -21.53
C ALA A 96 1.28 5.57 -20.28
N ALA A 97 1.82 4.98 -19.23
CA ALA A 97 1.17 4.95 -17.94
C ALA A 97 2.22 5.00 -16.85
N THR A 98 1.82 5.51 -15.70
CA THR A 98 2.66 5.49 -14.51
C THR A 98 2.09 4.50 -13.52
N GLU A 99 2.97 3.83 -12.80
CA GLU A 99 2.60 2.85 -11.79
C GLU A 99 3.54 3.02 -10.60
N VAL A 100 3.01 2.84 -9.40
CA VAL A 100 3.84 2.87 -8.20
C VAL A 100 4.22 1.43 -7.86
N VAL A 101 5.51 1.15 -7.83
CA VAL A 101 6.00 -0.12 -7.30
C VAL A 101 6.36 0.14 -5.85
N ALA A 102 5.58 -0.41 -4.95
CA ALA A 102 5.68 -0.09 -3.54
C ALA A 102 6.68 -0.99 -2.83
N ASP A 103 7.47 -0.40 -1.97
CA ASP A 103 8.37 -1.11 -1.07
C ASP A 103 7.67 -1.41 0.25
N SER A 104 6.84 -0.49 0.71
CA SER A 104 6.09 -0.67 1.95
C SER A 104 4.71 -0.05 1.83
N VAL A 105 3.75 -0.71 2.46
CA VAL A 105 2.36 -0.28 2.48
C VAL A 105 1.83 -0.53 3.88
N GLY A 106 1.04 0.39 4.37
CA GLY A 106 0.41 0.19 5.67
C GLY A 106 -0.86 1.01 5.81
N PRO A 107 -1.70 0.66 6.78
CA PRO A 107 -2.87 1.49 7.06
C PRO A 107 -2.44 2.80 7.69
N SER A 108 -3.14 3.88 7.33
CA SER A 108 -2.92 5.16 7.97
C SER A 108 -3.71 5.19 9.27
N LEU A 109 -3.08 5.64 10.33
CA LEU A 109 -3.72 5.73 11.65
C LEU A 109 -4.33 7.12 11.91
N ARG A 110 -4.47 7.92 10.88
CA ARG A 110 -5.08 9.26 11.06
C ARG A 110 -6.54 9.16 11.45
N TYR A 111 -7.26 8.16 10.96
CA TYR A 111 -8.70 8.07 11.14
C TYR A 111 -9.15 6.76 11.77
N THR A 112 -8.29 5.76 11.82
CA THR A 112 -8.64 4.43 12.30
C THR A 112 -7.54 3.89 13.18
N THR A 113 -7.86 2.81 13.89
CA THR A 113 -6.87 2.03 14.64
C THR A 113 -6.54 0.76 13.88
N ALA A 114 -5.43 0.16 14.19
CA ALA A 114 -5.02 -1.10 13.58
C ALA A 114 -4.48 -2.04 14.64
N GLU A 115 -4.75 -3.31 14.45
CA GLU A 115 -4.12 -4.37 15.24
C GLU A 115 -3.03 -5.01 14.41
N VAL A 116 -1.87 -5.20 15.01
CA VAL A 116 -0.72 -5.77 14.30
C VAL A 116 -0.53 -7.20 14.78
N SER A 117 -0.64 -8.12 13.83
CA SER A 117 -0.34 -9.51 14.07
C SER A 117 1.05 -9.81 13.57
N ARG A 118 1.91 -10.32 14.43
CA ARG A 118 3.25 -10.67 14.04
C ARG A 118 3.29 -12.08 13.53
N ARG A 119 3.90 -12.22 12.34
CA ARG A 119 4.17 -13.54 11.82
C ARG A 119 5.17 -14.22 12.75
N ALA A 120 4.87 -15.47 13.15
CA ALA A 120 5.81 -16.22 13.96
C ALA A 120 7.14 -16.30 13.23
N PRO A 121 8.26 -15.90 13.87
CA PRO A 121 9.57 -16.05 13.22
C PRO A 121 9.85 -17.53 13.01
N LYS A 122 10.72 -17.83 12.07
CA LYS A 122 11.13 -19.21 11.83
C LYS A 122 11.64 -19.82 13.14
N ALA A 123 11.30 -21.09 13.36
CA ALA A 123 11.49 -21.75 14.63
C ALA A 123 12.94 -21.81 15.11
N ASP A 124 13.90 -21.56 14.26
CA ASP A 124 15.31 -21.58 14.59
C ASP A 124 15.83 -20.27 15.20
N GLY A 125 14.98 -19.24 15.29
CA GLY A 125 15.43 -17.94 15.75
C GLY A 125 15.12 -17.72 17.22
N PRO A 126 16.10 -17.32 18.04
CA PRO A 126 15.82 -16.98 19.44
C PRO A 126 14.88 -15.80 19.60
N GLY A 127 14.70 -15.00 18.57
CA GLY A 127 13.74 -13.91 18.59
C GLY A 127 12.28 -14.34 18.63
N ALA A 128 12.01 -15.61 18.33
CA ALA A 128 10.66 -16.12 18.29
C ALA A 128 9.95 -15.97 19.64
N SER A 129 10.65 -16.28 20.72
CA SER A 129 10.08 -16.20 22.06
C SER A 129 9.90 -14.77 22.54
N ALA A 130 10.66 -13.83 22.03
CA ALA A 130 10.59 -12.43 22.43
C ALA A 130 9.46 -11.67 21.70
N THR A 131 9.02 -12.19 20.57
CA THR A 131 8.06 -11.48 19.72
C THR A 131 6.69 -11.36 20.37
N GLY A 132 6.21 -12.41 20.99
CA GLY A 132 4.90 -12.39 21.63
C GLY A 132 4.76 -11.36 22.74
N PRO A 133 5.69 -11.33 23.72
CA PRO A 133 5.62 -10.30 24.77
C PRO A 133 5.70 -8.87 24.22
N VAL A 134 6.50 -8.66 23.19
CA VAL A 134 6.62 -7.34 22.57
C VAL A 134 5.30 -6.93 21.93
N SER A 135 4.65 -7.82 21.23
CA SER A 135 3.35 -7.53 20.62
C SER A 135 2.32 -7.13 21.65
N THR A 136 2.27 -7.89 22.76
CA THR A 136 1.34 -7.59 23.84
C THR A 136 1.63 -6.21 24.43
N ARG A 137 2.91 -5.90 24.61
CA ARG A 137 3.31 -4.62 25.17
C ARG A 137 2.88 -3.46 24.26
N VAL A 138 3.05 -3.62 22.97
CA VAL A 138 2.64 -2.58 22.03
C VAL A 138 1.15 -2.33 22.10
N ALA A 139 0.36 -3.41 22.16
CA ALA A 139 -1.09 -3.28 22.27
C ALA A 139 -1.47 -2.55 23.57
N GLN A 140 -0.81 -2.86 24.68
CA GLN A 140 -1.07 -2.21 25.96
C GLN A 140 -0.71 -0.74 25.91
N GLN A 141 0.42 -0.39 25.29
CA GLN A 141 0.81 1.00 25.16
C GLN A 141 -0.20 1.78 24.32
N THR A 142 -0.70 1.18 23.27
CA THR A 142 -1.72 1.83 22.46
C THR A 142 -2.97 2.10 23.27
N ALA A 143 -3.38 1.14 24.07
CA ALA A 143 -4.54 1.30 24.93
C ALA A 143 -4.33 2.39 25.99
N SER A 144 -3.13 2.49 26.53
CA SER A 144 -2.85 3.50 27.56
C SER A 144 -2.76 4.91 26.98
N LEU A 145 -2.42 5.04 25.70
CA LEU A 145 -2.35 6.35 25.06
C LEU A 145 -3.72 6.82 24.57
N ALA A 146 -4.64 5.90 24.44
CA ALA A 146 -6.00 6.25 24.06
C ALA A 146 -6.77 6.81 25.24
#